data_dd2b6eb5383d6ca73060f9ee4adf8ff7
#
_entry.id   dd2b6eb5383d6ca73060f9ee4adf8ff7
#
_cell.length_a   1.000
_cell.length_b   1.000
_cell.length_c   1.000
_cell.angle_alpha   90.00
_cell.angle_beta   90.00
_cell.angle_gamma   90.00
#
_symmetry.space_group_name_H-M   'P 1'
#
loop_
_entity.id
_entity.type
_entity.pdbx_description
1 polymer ?
#
loop_
_entity_poly.entity_id
_entity_poly.type
_entity_poly.pdbx_seq_one_letter_code
_entity_poly.pdbx_strand_id
1 'polypeptide(L)'
;MISKILAIAKQNAKEGLYYRFDLLLYIFNFIIEITVYVFIWLAIYNNGNQVLGMSFEQITTYYILVVSLSPIINWGINEIMGNAIREGEILRELLNPISYFKYYFGIRVGELIESAIVGIAVFGLCALLFGVLLPAGIVNFIFFILVICLAIVVVYFFEIIIGTTAFYTNSIWGVEIFKRAVLSIFSGMIAPITLFPEFLQKIANILPFKDCIYT
;
A
#
# COMPACT_ATOMS: atom_id res chain seq x y z
N MET A 1 19.81 0.94 20.68
CA MET A 1 19.10 0.07 19.72
C MET A 1 18.18 0.91 18.80
N ILE A 2 17.29 1.71 19.35
CA ILE A 2 16.38 2.61 18.59
C ILE A 2 17.19 3.60 17.72
N SER A 3 18.31 4.13 18.19
CA SER A 3 19.16 5.05 17.44
C SER A 3 19.70 4.47 16.12
N LYS A 4 19.98 3.15 16.08
CA LYS A 4 20.45 2.49 14.85
C LYS A 4 19.31 2.34 13.83
N ILE A 5 18.11 2.00 14.27
CA ILE A 5 16.91 1.92 13.40
C ILE A 5 16.61 3.29 12.81
N LEU A 6 16.64 4.34 13.63
CA LEU A 6 16.45 5.72 13.18
C LEU A 6 17.54 6.18 12.20
N ALA A 7 18.79 5.73 12.37
CA ALA A 7 19.86 6.05 11.42
C ALA A 7 19.61 5.42 10.05
N ILE A 8 19.18 4.15 10.01
CA ILE A 8 18.79 3.44 8.77
C ILE A 8 17.59 4.15 8.12
N ALA A 9 16.55 4.42 8.90
CA ALA A 9 15.36 5.12 8.42
C ALA A 9 15.69 6.50 7.82
N LYS A 10 16.55 7.26 8.50
CA LYS A 10 16.99 8.57 8.01
C LYS A 10 17.78 8.48 6.70
N GLN A 11 18.63 7.47 6.55
CA GLN A 11 19.38 7.24 5.32
C GLN A 11 18.44 6.92 4.16
N ASN A 12 17.54 5.95 4.34
CA ASN A 12 16.56 5.57 3.31
C ASN A 12 15.64 6.73 2.94
N ALA A 13 15.11 7.46 3.91
CA ALA A 13 14.30 8.66 3.64
C ALA A 13 15.03 9.71 2.80
N LYS A 14 16.36 9.89 3.02
CA LYS A 14 17.16 10.79 2.21
C LYS A 14 17.36 10.29 0.78
N GLU A 15 17.56 8.98 0.61
CA GLU A 15 17.71 8.35 -0.70
C GLU A 15 16.42 8.51 -1.51
N GLY A 16 15.25 8.18 -0.95
CA GLY A 16 13.96 8.34 -1.61
C GLY A 16 13.67 9.80 -1.99
N LEU A 17 13.92 10.74 -1.09
CA LEU A 17 13.73 12.16 -1.37
C LEU A 17 14.77 12.77 -2.33
N TYR A 18 15.87 12.09 -2.58
CA TYR A 18 16.85 12.53 -3.57
C TYR A 18 16.33 12.41 -4.99
N TYR A 19 15.57 11.37 -5.29
CA TYR A 19 14.99 11.10 -6.61
C TYR A 19 13.65 11.84 -6.82
N ARG A 20 13.71 13.18 -6.78
CA ARG A 20 12.50 14.04 -6.87
C ARG A 20 11.67 13.82 -8.11
N PHE A 21 12.31 13.48 -9.22
CA PHE A 21 11.61 13.22 -10.49
C PHE A 21 10.77 11.94 -10.42
N ASP A 22 11.28 10.90 -9.78
CA ASP A 22 10.55 9.65 -9.57
C ASP A 22 9.31 9.87 -8.71
N LEU A 23 9.42 10.71 -7.66
CA LEU A 23 8.27 11.10 -6.84
C LEU A 23 7.16 11.77 -7.67
N LEU A 24 7.53 12.67 -8.59
CA LEU A 24 6.57 13.33 -9.48
C LEU A 24 5.92 12.31 -10.44
N LEU A 25 6.68 11.36 -10.96
CA LEU A 25 6.16 10.29 -11.81
C LEU A 25 5.19 9.38 -11.04
N TYR A 26 5.50 9.04 -9.79
CA TYR A 26 4.58 8.27 -8.93
C TYR A 26 3.28 9.03 -8.68
N ILE A 27 3.35 10.30 -8.30
CA ILE A 27 2.15 11.14 -8.09
C ILE A 27 1.32 11.18 -9.37
N PHE A 28 1.94 11.40 -10.52
CA PHE A 28 1.25 11.46 -11.81
C PHE A 28 0.57 10.13 -12.16
N ASN A 29 1.25 9.01 -11.93
CA ASN A 29 0.71 7.67 -12.16
C ASN A 29 -0.54 7.41 -11.32
N PHE A 30 -0.50 7.70 -10.01
CA PHE A 30 -1.65 7.53 -9.12
C PHE A 30 -2.83 8.45 -9.48
N ILE A 31 -2.57 9.68 -9.95
CA ILE A 31 -3.63 10.58 -10.42
C ILE A 31 -4.31 9.99 -11.66
N ILE A 32 -3.54 9.45 -12.62
CA ILE A 32 -4.11 8.77 -13.77
C ILE A 32 -4.96 7.58 -13.33
N GLU A 33 -4.45 6.75 -12.43
CA GLU A 33 -5.17 5.59 -11.92
C GLU A 33 -6.50 5.99 -11.29
N ILE A 34 -6.52 6.97 -10.38
CA ILE A 34 -7.76 7.49 -9.78
C ILE A 34 -8.70 8.04 -10.86
N THR A 35 -8.18 8.80 -11.81
CA THR A 35 -8.98 9.38 -12.90
C THR A 35 -9.68 8.29 -13.71
N VAL A 36 -8.97 7.21 -14.05
CA VAL A 36 -9.56 6.06 -14.76
C VAL A 36 -10.68 5.43 -13.94
N TYR A 37 -10.48 5.18 -12.64
CA TYR A 37 -11.53 4.65 -11.78
C TYR A 37 -12.74 5.58 -11.68
N VAL A 38 -12.53 6.87 -11.52
CA VAL A 38 -13.63 7.87 -11.46
C VAL A 38 -14.46 7.84 -12.75
N PHE A 39 -13.83 7.79 -13.93
CA PHE A 39 -14.55 7.72 -15.20
C PHE A 39 -15.29 6.39 -15.40
N ILE A 40 -14.73 5.27 -14.98
CA ILE A 40 -15.42 3.97 -14.99
C ILE A 40 -16.70 4.05 -14.15
N TRP A 41 -16.59 4.55 -12.92
CA TRP A 41 -17.76 4.66 -12.04
C TRP A 41 -18.76 5.69 -12.54
N LEU A 42 -18.30 6.82 -13.11
CA LEU A 42 -19.17 7.81 -13.75
C LEU A 42 -20.02 7.16 -14.87
N ALA A 43 -19.40 6.33 -15.71
CA ALA A 43 -20.10 5.62 -16.78
C ALA A 43 -21.14 4.63 -16.22
N ILE A 44 -20.87 3.94 -15.13
CA ILE A 44 -21.78 3.00 -14.47
C ILE A 44 -22.98 3.75 -13.88
N TYR A 45 -22.76 4.85 -13.17
CA TYR A 45 -23.81 5.63 -12.51
C TYR A 45 -24.67 6.41 -13.49
N ASN A 46 -24.11 6.91 -14.59
CA ASN A 46 -24.87 7.60 -15.65
C ASN A 46 -25.88 6.68 -16.35
N ASN A 47 -25.66 5.35 -16.33
CA ASN A 47 -26.60 4.36 -16.84
C ASN A 47 -27.73 4.00 -15.85
N GLY A 48 -27.87 4.74 -14.75
CA GLY A 48 -28.95 4.55 -13.76
C GLY A 48 -28.71 3.38 -12.79
N ASN A 49 -27.54 2.75 -12.83
CA ASN A 49 -27.21 1.66 -11.93
C ASN A 49 -26.74 2.22 -10.59
N GLN A 50 -27.48 1.93 -9.52
CA GLN A 50 -26.98 2.12 -8.16
C GLN A 50 -26.16 0.90 -7.74
N VAL A 51 -24.93 1.12 -7.30
CA VAL A 51 -24.05 0.07 -6.87
C VAL A 51 -23.99 0.05 -5.34
N LEU A 52 -24.39 -1.03 -4.71
CA LEU A 52 -24.36 -1.26 -3.25
C LEU A 52 -25.11 -0.22 -2.40
N GLY A 53 -26.01 0.56 -2.99
CA GLY A 53 -26.68 1.66 -2.28
C GLY A 53 -25.76 2.86 -1.97
N MET A 54 -24.53 2.87 -2.52
CA MET A 54 -23.61 3.99 -2.38
C MET A 54 -23.90 5.08 -3.41
N SER A 55 -23.67 6.33 -3.02
CA SER A 55 -23.67 7.45 -3.97
C SER A 55 -22.38 7.46 -4.78
N PHE A 56 -22.40 8.16 -5.94
CA PHE A 56 -21.20 8.36 -6.74
C PHE A 56 -20.07 9.04 -5.95
N GLU A 57 -20.40 9.98 -5.08
CA GLU A 57 -19.43 10.67 -4.23
C GLU A 57 -18.78 9.73 -3.21
N GLN A 58 -19.55 8.79 -2.65
CA GLN A 58 -19.00 7.79 -1.70
C GLN A 58 -18.03 6.85 -2.38
N ILE A 59 -18.36 6.32 -3.55
CA ILE A 59 -17.47 5.41 -4.28
C ILE A 59 -16.22 6.13 -4.77
N THR A 60 -16.33 7.36 -5.21
CA THR A 60 -15.20 8.20 -5.64
C THR A 60 -14.27 8.48 -4.45
N THR A 61 -14.83 8.87 -3.29
CA THR A 61 -14.06 9.07 -2.06
C THR A 61 -13.32 7.80 -1.64
N TYR A 62 -13.98 6.64 -1.72
CA TYR A 62 -13.37 5.34 -1.44
C TYR A 62 -12.14 5.10 -2.31
N TYR A 63 -12.24 5.27 -3.65
CA TYR A 63 -11.10 5.04 -4.53
C TYR A 63 -9.97 6.05 -4.33
N ILE A 64 -10.28 7.31 -4.10
CA ILE A 64 -9.26 8.32 -3.80
C ILE A 64 -8.49 7.92 -2.53
N LEU A 65 -9.18 7.48 -1.49
CA LEU A 65 -8.54 7.02 -0.25
C LEU A 65 -7.70 5.77 -0.47
N VAL A 66 -8.26 4.73 -1.09
CA VAL A 66 -7.58 3.45 -1.34
C VAL A 66 -6.29 3.65 -2.13
N VAL A 67 -6.35 4.37 -3.25
CA VAL A 67 -5.19 4.59 -4.10
C VAL A 67 -4.16 5.50 -3.43
N SER A 68 -4.59 6.53 -2.69
CA SER A 68 -3.69 7.41 -1.95
C SER A 68 -2.99 6.71 -0.78
N LEU A 69 -3.63 5.70 -0.17
CA LEU A 69 -3.04 4.91 0.91
C LEU A 69 -2.16 3.77 0.40
N SER A 70 -2.35 3.34 -0.85
CA SER A 70 -1.63 2.20 -1.41
C SER A 70 -0.10 2.33 -1.32
N PRO A 71 0.56 3.47 -1.58
CA PRO A 71 2.00 3.61 -1.40
C PRO A 71 2.42 3.57 0.08
N ILE A 72 1.52 3.90 1.02
CA ILE A 72 1.82 3.85 2.45
C ILE A 72 1.74 2.41 2.97
N ILE A 73 0.83 1.60 2.45
CA ILE A 73 0.56 0.23 2.92
C ILE A 73 1.42 -0.78 2.16
N ASN A 74 1.46 -0.69 0.82
CA ASN A 74 2.14 -1.65 -0.04
C ASN A 74 3.53 -1.10 -0.42
N TRP A 75 4.58 -1.79 0.01
CA TRP A 75 5.95 -1.48 -0.36
C TRP A 75 6.73 -2.74 -0.75
N GLY A 76 7.89 -2.57 -1.37
CA GLY A 76 8.68 -3.64 -1.97
C GLY A 76 9.76 -4.23 -1.05
N ILE A 77 9.57 -4.31 0.26
CA ILE A 77 10.55 -4.90 1.18
C ILE A 77 10.92 -6.33 0.78
N ASN A 78 9.94 -7.11 0.34
CA ASN A 78 10.18 -8.46 -0.20
C ASN A 78 11.09 -8.45 -1.43
N GLU A 79 11.03 -7.44 -2.27
CA GLU A 79 11.88 -7.28 -3.46
C GLU A 79 13.32 -6.92 -3.06
N ILE A 80 13.49 -5.95 -2.15
CA ILE A 80 14.80 -5.55 -1.60
C ILE A 80 15.47 -6.74 -0.94
N MET A 81 14.76 -7.41 -0.02
CA MET A 81 15.22 -8.59 0.68
C MET A 81 15.58 -9.73 -0.27
N GLY A 82 14.72 -9.96 -1.23
CA GLY A 82 14.90 -11.03 -2.18
C GLY A 82 16.07 -10.82 -3.15
N ASN A 83 16.32 -9.60 -3.57
CA ASN A 83 17.50 -9.25 -4.35
C ASN A 83 18.78 -9.46 -3.52
N ALA A 84 18.78 -9.02 -2.24
CA ALA A 84 19.89 -9.23 -1.32
C ALA A 84 20.21 -10.73 -1.11
N ILE A 85 19.19 -11.58 -1.06
CA ILE A 85 19.36 -13.05 -0.98
C ILE A 85 20.00 -13.59 -2.27
N ARG A 86 19.48 -13.21 -3.44
CA ARG A 86 19.96 -13.69 -4.73
C ARG A 86 21.39 -13.25 -5.06
N GLU A 87 21.75 -12.04 -4.69
CA GLU A 87 23.05 -11.45 -4.95
C GLU A 87 24.09 -11.85 -3.88
N GLY A 88 23.65 -12.56 -2.83
CA GLY A 88 24.50 -12.99 -1.72
C GLY A 88 24.80 -11.88 -0.72
N GLU A 89 24.24 -10.69 -0.87
CA GLU A 89 24.42 -9.56 0.06
C GLU A 89 23.85 -9.83 1.46
N ILE A 90 22.92 -10.78 1.55
CA ILE A 90 22.35 -11.24 2.83
C ILE A 90 23.44 -11.63 3.84
N LEU A 91 24.58 -12.19 3.39
CA LEU A 91 25.68 -12.56 4.28
C LEU A 91 26.24 -11.34 5.00
N ARG A 92 26.38 -10.21 4.29
CA ARG A 92 26.82 -8.94 4.88
C ARG A 92 25.76 -8.39 5.85
N GLU A 93 24.49 -8.52 5.50
CA GLU A 93 23.39 -8.05 6.35
C GLU A 93 23.30 -8.86 7.67
N LEU A 94 23.50 -10.18 7.62
CA LEU A 94 23.50 -11.04 8.80
C LEU A 94 24.69 -10.79 9.73
N LEU A 95 25.81 -10.27 9.21
CA LEU A 95 26.97 -9.86 10.00
C LEU A 95 26.79 -8.50 10.69
N ASN A 96 25.78 -7.73 10.34
CA ASN A 96 25.51 -6.45 10.97
C ASN A 96 25.14 -6.63 12.46
N PRO A 97 25.56 -5.71 13.35
CA PRO A 97 25.23 -5.76 14.77
C PRO A 97 23.79 -5.29 15.06
N ILE A 98 22.88 -5.65 14.17
CA ILE A 98 21.43 -5.37 14.23
C ILE A 98 20.70 -6.65 13.77
N SER A 99 19.61 -7.00 14.44
CA SER A 99 18.75 -8.09 13.99
C SER A 99 18.23 -7.82 12.59
N TYR A 100 18.25 -8.82 11.72
CA TYR A 100 17.78 -8.79 10.34
C TYR A 100 16.39 -8.14 10.19
N PHE A 101 15.41 -8.55 10.98
CA PHE A 101 14.07 -7.95 10.98
C PHE A 101 14.08 -6.47 11.35
N LYS A 102 14.94 -6.04 12.29
CA LYS A 102 15.03 -4.62 12.67
C LYS A 102 15.71 -3.78 11.60
N TYR A 103 16.61 -4.36 10.83
CA TYR A 103 17.24 -3.69 9.69
C TYR A 103 16.20 -3.34 8.65
N TYR A 104 15.42 -4.33 8.18
CA TYR A 104 14.35 -4.10 7.21
C TYR A 104 13.21 -3.25 7.75
N PHE A 105 12.92 -3.33 9.05
CA PHE A 105 11.98 -2.41 9.68
C PHE A 105 12.50 -0.96 9.64
N GLY A 106 13.80 -0.74 9.81
CA GLY A 106 14.41 0.57 9.65
C GLY A 106 14.28 1.12 8.23
N ILE A 107 14.50 0.28 7.21
CA ILE A 107 14.25 0.62 5.81
C ILE A 107 12.79 1.04 5.64
N ARG A 108 11.85 0.20 6.08
CA ARG A 108 10.41 0.47 5.98
C ARG A 108 10.00 1.79 6.60
N VAL A 109 10.50 2.12 7.79
CA VAL A 109 10.22 3.40 8.45
C VAL A 109 10.76 4.58 7.64
N GLY A 110 11.91 4.42 6.97
CA GLY A 110 12.46 5.45 6.06
C GLY A 110 11.57 5.70 4.85
N GLU A 111 11.11 4.63 4.22
CA GLU A 111 10.23 4.66 3.05
C GLU A 111 8.84 5.23 3.35
N LEU A 112 8.34 5.08 4.58
CA LEU A 112 7.06 5.66 5.00
C LEU A 112 7.01 7.18 4.83
N ILE A 113 8.15 7.87 4.95
CA ILE A 113 8.22 9.33 4.78
C ILE A 113 7.93 9.69 3.32
N GLU A 114 8.57 9.00 2.39
CA GLU A 114 8.37 9.19 0.95
C GLU A 114 6.94 8.84 0.54
N SER A 115 6.49 7.67 0.94
CA SER A 115 5.14 7.16 0.67
C SER A 115 4.05 8.09 1.22
N ALA A 116 4.25 8.65 2.42
CA ALA A 116 3.32 9.59 3.01
C ALA A 116 3.25 10.89 2.20
N ILE A 117 4.40 11.40 1.72
CA ILE A 117 4.44 12.59 0.86
C ILE A 117 3.65 12.34 -0.43
N VAL A 118 3.89 11.21 -1.10
CA VAL A 118 3.16 10.82 -2.32
C VAL A 118 1.67 10.67 -2.02
N GLY A 119 1.30 9.89 -1.02
CA GLY A 119 -0.10 9.65 -0.66
C GLY A 119 -0.86 10.92 -0.31
N ILE A 120 -0.27 11.80 0.51
CA ILE A 120 -0.89 13.08 0.88
C ILE A 120 -1.03 14.00 -0.35
N ALA A 121 -0.02 14.06 -1.22
CA ALA A 121 -0.07 14.87 -2.43
C ALA A 121 -1.15 14.36 -3.39
N VAL A 122 -1.23 13.04 -3.62
CA VAL A 122 -2.25 12.42 -4.47
C VAL A 122 -3.65 12.66 -3.89
N PHE A 123 -3.83 12.40 -2.58
CA PHE A 123 -5.11 12.65 -1.91
C PHE A 123 -5.54 14.12 -2.04
N GLY A 124 -4.65 15.06 -1.72
CA GLY A 124 -4.95 16.49 -1.77
C GLY A 124 -5.31 16.97 -3.18
N LEU A 125 -4.55 16.56 -4.20
CA LEU A 125 -4.83 16.92 -5.58
C LEU A 125 -6.15 16.32 -6.10
N CYS A 126 -6.38 15.04 -5.83
CA CYS A 126 -7.62 14.38 -6.25
C CYS A 126 -8.85 14.86 -5.46
N ALA A 127 -8.69 15.21 -4.19
CA ALA A 127 -9.76 15.81 -3.40
C ALA A 127 -10.18 17.20 -3.95
N LEU A 128 -9.24 17.98 -4.47
CA LEU A 128 -9.52 19.26 -5.12
C LEU A 128 -10.20 19.09 -6.47
N LEU A 129 -9.87 18.03 -7.23
CA LEU A 129 -10.40 17.80 -8.57
C LEU A 129 -11.80 17.16 -8.57
N PHE A 130 -12.01 16.17 -7.70
CA PHE A 130 -13.21 15.32 -7.70
C PHE A 130 -14.13 15.55 -6.49
N GLY A 131 -13.66 16.26 -5.48
CA GLY A 131 -14.33 16.34 -4.19
C GLY A 131 -14.15 15.07 -3.36
N VAL A 132 -14.22 15.18 -2.05
CA VAL A 132 -14.11 14.05 -1.10
C VAL A 132 -15.05 14.29 0.06
N LEU A 133 -15.75 13.25 0.48
CA LEU A 133 -16.54 13.27 1.71
C LEU A 133 -15.58 13.19 2.91
N LEU A 134 -15.68 14.16 3.80
CA LEU A 134 -14.89 14.18 5.03
C LEU A 134 -15.40 13.13 6.04
N PRO A 135 -14.52 12.54 6.86
CA PRO A 135 -14.91 11.57 7.87
C PRO A 135 -15.86 12.19 8.89
N ALA A 136 -16.89 11.43 9.28
CA ALA A 136 -17.91 11.86 10.22
C ALA A 136 -17.40 11.81 11.68
N GLY A 137 -16.50 12.73 12.03
CA GLY A 137 -16.07 12.96 13.43
C GLY A 137 -14.66 12.48 13.78
N ILE A 138 -14.13 13.04 14.87
CA ILE A 138 -12.75 12.83 15.35
C ILE A 138 -12.48 11.38 15.77
N VAL A 139 -13.48 10.69 16.30
CA VAL A 139 -13.36 9.30 16.75
C VAL A 139 -13.07 8.38 15.58
N ASN A 140 -13.83 8.52 14.48
CA ASN A 140 -13.62 7.74 13.25
C ASN A 140 -12.24 8.02 12.63
N PHE A 141 -11.77 9.27 12.70
CA PHE A 141 -10.44 9.63 12.23
C PHE A 141 -9.33 8.96 13.06
N ILE A 142 -9.48 8.87 14.39
CA ILE A 142 -8.53 8.17 15.26
C ILE A 142 -8.49 6.67 14.93
N PHE A 143 -9.67 6.03 14.77
CA PHE A 143 -9.73 4.63 14.35
C PHE A 143 -9.10 4.39 12.98
N PHE A 144 -9.32 5.29 12.01
CA PHE A 144 -8.69 5.24 10.70
C PHE A 144 -7.15 5.22 10.79
N ILE A 145 -6.55 6.13 11.57
CA ILE A 145 -5.10 6.15 11.78
C ILE A 145 -4.60 4.87 12.44
N LEU A 146 -5.33 4.36 13.44
CA LEU A 146 -4.97 3.12 14.13
C LEU A 146 -4.97 1.92 13.16
N VAL A 147 -5.99 1.82 12.31
CA VAL A 147 -6.10 0.76 11.29
C VAL A 147 -4.92 0.84 10.30
N ILE A 148 -4.57 2.05 9.82
CA ILE A 148 -3.40 2.23 8.94
C ILE A 148 -2.12 1.74 9.63
N CYS A 149 -1.89 2.09 10.89
CA CYS A 149 -0.71 1.64 11.63
C CYS A 149 -0.66 0.11 11.75
N LEU A 150 -1.80 -0.53 12.01
CA LEU A 150 -1.88 -2.00 12.06
C LEU A 150 -1.67 -2.63 10.68
N ALA A 151 -2.26 -2.05 9.63
CA ALA A 151 -2.08 -2.50 8.25
C ALA A 151 -0.60 -2.50 7.83
N ILE A 152 0.13 -1.43 8.13
CA ILE A 152 1.57 -1.33 7.86
C ILE A 152 2.35 -2.48 8.53
N VAL A 153 2.02 -2.80 9.79
CA VAL A 153 2.67 -3.90 10.52
C VAL A 153 2.34 -5.25 9.90
N VAL A 154 1.07 -5.51 9.59
CA VAL A 154 0.63 -6.77 8.97
C VAL A 154 1.30 -6.97 7.62
N VAL A 155 1.27 -5.95 6.75
CA VAL A 155 1.87 -6.03 5.42
C VAL A 155 3.39 -6.18 5.52
N TYR A 156 4.05 -5.49 6.45
CA TYR A 156 5.48 -5.65 6.69
C TYR A 156 5.87 -7.12 6.97
N PHE A 157 5.17 -7.78 7.89
CA PHE A 157 5.45 -9.20 8.19
C PHE A 157 5.13 -10.10 7.00
N PHE A 158 4.06 -9.82 6.29
CA PHE A 158 3.72 -10.55 5.07
C PHE A 158 4.82 -10.41 4.00
N GLU A 159 5.34 -9.21 3.78
CA GLU A 159 6.44 -8.97 2.84
C GLU A 159 7.74 -9.70 3.25
N ILE A 160 8.05 -9.76 4.54
CA ILE A 160 9.19 -10.55 5.04
C ILE A 160 9.01 -12.04 4.71
N ILE A 161 7.80 -12.59 4.93
CA ILE A 161 7.51 -13.99 4.59
C ILE A 161 7.67 -14.22 3.08
N ILE A 162 7.13 -13.36 2.26
CA ILE A 162 7.26 -13.43 0.80
C ILE A 162 8.74 -13.30 0.38
N GLY A 163 9.49 -12.36 0.95
CA GLY A 163 10.91 -12.16 0.66
C GLY A 163 11.76 -13.40 0.95
N THR A 164 11.43 -14.19 2.00
CA THR A 164 12.14 -15.45 2.29
C THR A 164 11.96 -16.51 1.22
N THR A 165 10.93 -16.42 0.37
CA THR A 165 10.77 -17.37 -0.76
C THR A 165 11.91 -17.27 -1.77
N ALA A 166 12.68 -16.18 -1.76
CA ALA A 166 13.87 -16.01 -2.59
C ALA A 166 14.95 -17.07 -2.37
N PHE A 167 14.98 -17.71 -1.22
CA PHE A 167 15.87 -18.87 -0.99
C PHE A 167 15.51 -20.09 -1.83
N TYR A 168 14.27 -20.15 -2.31
CA TYR A 168 13.74 -21.30 -3.06
C TYR A 168 13.45 -20.97 -4.53
N THR A 169 13.37 -19.68 -4.87
CA THR A 169 13.01 -19.23 -6.22
C THR A 169 14.13 -18.42 -6.86
N ASN A 170 14.42 -18.68 -8.14
CA ASN A 170 15.40 -17.91 -8.90
C ASN A 170 14.87 -16.54 -9.37
N SER A 171 13.56 -16.29 -9.27
CA SER A 171 12.94 -15.06 -9.74
C SER A 171 11.96 -14.54 -8.68
N ILE A 172 12.26 -13.37 -8.12
CA ILE A 172 11.40 -12.65 -7.20
C ILE A 172 10.29 -11.92 -7.93
N TRP A 173 10.55 -11.49 -9.15
CA TRP A 173 9.60 -10.74 -9.95
C TRP A 173 8.25 -11.46 -10.13
N GLY A 174 8.27 -12.77 -10.41
CA GLY A 174 7.05 -13.56 -10.51
C GLY A 174 6.27 -13.65 -9.19
N VAL A 175 6.99 -13.81 -8.08
CA VAL A 175 6.39 -13.83 -6.73
C VAL A 175 5.79 -12.47 -6.39
N GLU A 176 6.46 -11.38 -6.76
CA GLU A 176 5.98 -10.02 -6.57
C GLU A 176 4.68 -9.75 -7.33
N ILE A 177 4.61 -10.13 -8.61
CA ILE A 177 3.38 -10.00 -9.41
C ILE A 177 2.24 -10.81 -8.78
N PHE A 178 2.52 -12.04 -8.36
CA PHE A 178 1.52 -12.88 -7.70
C PHE A 178 1.03 -12.24 -6.38
N LYS A 179 1.96 -11.74 -5.55
CA LYS A 179 1.63 -11.01 -4.31
C LYS A 179 0.73 -9.81 -4.61
N ARG A 180 1.11 -8.97 -5.57
CA ARG A 180 0.32 -7.79 -5.95
C ARG A 180 -1.09 -8.17 -6.43
N ALA A 181 -1.21 -9.20 -7.25
CA ALA A 181 -2.51 -9.69 -7.71
C ALA A 181 -3.38 -10.17 -6.54
N VAL A 182 -2.82 -10.93 -5.61
CA VAL A 182 -3.54 -11.40 -4.42
C VAL A 182 -3.96 -10.23 -3.55
N LEU A 183 -3.04 -9.31 -3.25
CA LEU A 183 -3.36 -8.14 -2.44
C LEU A 183 -4.42 -7.26 -3.12
N SER A 184 -4.31 -6.94 -4.41
CA SER A 184 -5.25 -6.06 -5.10
C SER A 184 -6.67 -6.63 -5.16
N ILE A 185 -6.82 -7.96 -5.27
CA ILE A 185 -8.12 -8.62 -5.27
C ILE A 185 -8.71 -8.66 -3.85
N PHE A 186 -7.94 -9.15 -2.87
CA PHE A 186 -8.47 -9.45 -1.53
C PHE A 186 -8.44 -8.28 -0.55
N SER A 187 -7.81 -7.16 -0.88
CA SER A 187 -7.85 -5.92 -0.10
C SER A 187 -8.98 -4.96 -0.52
N GLY A 188 -9.66 -5.23 -1.66
CA GLY A 188 -10.68 -4.33 -2.19
C GLY A 188 -10.13 -3.19 -3.07
N MET A 189 -8.83 -3.20 -3.42
CA MET A 189 -8.24 -2.14 -4.27
C MET A 189 -8.89 -2.04 -5.65
N ILE A 190 -9.19 -3.18 -6.29
CA ILE A 190 -9.80 -3.22 -7.64
C ILE A 190 -11.27 -2.85 -7.58
N ALA A 191 -12.00 -3.41 -6.62
CA ALA A 191 -13.42 -3.17 -6.40
C ALA A 191 -13.78 -3.48 -4.95
N PRO A 192 -14.81 -2.82 -4.38
CA PRO A 192 -15.33 -3.20 -3.08
C PRO A 192 -15.62 -4.69 -2.99
N ILE A 193 -15.15 -5.35 -1.92
CA ILE A 193 -15.24 -6.82 -1.76
C ILE A 193 -16.69 -7.33 -1.84
N THR A 194 -17.63 -6.50 -1.48
CA THR A 194 -19.08 -6.79 -1.57
C THR A 194 -19.58 -6.99 -2.99
N LEU A 195 -18.84 -6.56 -4.02
CA LEU A 195 -19.16 -6.80 -5.44
C LEU A 195 -18.67 -8.16 -5.97
N PHE A 196 -17.81 -8.83 -5.22
CA PHE A 196 -17.29 -10.14 -5.64
C PHE A 196 -18.32 -11.26 -5.41
N PRO A 197 -18.20 -12.40 -6.13
CA PRO A 197 -18.96 -13.61 -5.84
C PRO A 197 -18.76 -14.08 -4.39
N GLU A 198 -19.79 -14.69 -3.80
CA GLU A 198 -19.79 -15.10 -2.38
C GLU A 198 -18.57 -15.93 -1.97
N PHE A 199 -18.07 -16.81 -2.86
CA PHE A 199 -16.91 -17.64 -2.53
C PHE A 199 -15.64 -16.79 -2.33
N LEU A 200 -15.43 -15.73 -3.14
CA LEU A 200 -14.31 -14.80 -3.00
C LEU A 200 -14.45 -13.95 -1.76
N GLN A 201 -15.68 -13.52 -1.43
CA GLN A 201 -15.94 -12.80 -0.19
C GLN A 201 -15.60 -13.64 1.04
N LYS A 202 -15.92 -14.96 1.04
CA LYS A 202 -15.56 -15.87 2.12
C LYS A 202 -14.05 -15.99 2.29
N ILE A 203 -13.31 -16.10 1.18
CA ILE A 203 -11.84 -16.15 1.21
C ILE A 203 -11.27 -14.81 1.75
N ALA A 204 -11.76 -13.69 1.23
CA ALA A 204 -11.33 -12.36 1.69
C ALA A 204 -11.56 -12.14 3.19
N ASN A 205 -12.66 -12.66 3.74
CA ASN A 205 -12.98 -12.54 5.17
C ASN A 205 -12.05 -13.37 6.09
N ILE A 206 -11.35 -14.37 5.56
CA ILE A 206 -10.35 -15.18 6.30
C ILE A 206 -8.98 -14.49 6.25
N LEU A 207 -8.71 -13.75 5.18
CA LEU A 207 -7.43 -13.09 4.96
C LEU A 207 -7.38 -11.73 5.66
N PRO A 208 -6.26 -11.36 6.27
CA PRO A 208 -6.13 -10.06 6.97
C PRO A 208 -6.08 -8.85 6.02
N PHE A 209 -6.01 -9.07 4.72
CA PHE A 209 -5.80 -8.01 3.73
C PHE A 209 -7.02 -7.12 3.53
N LYS A 210 -8.22 -7.67 3.70
CA LYS A 210 -9.47 -6.91 3.64
C LYS A 210 -9.46 -5.77 4.65
N ASP A 211 -9.10 -6.06 5.90
CA ASP A 211 -9.16 -5.10 6.99
C ASP A 211 -8.02 -4.07 6.93
N CYS A 212 -7.05 -4.24 6.01
CA CYS A 212 -5.99 -3.26 5.78
C CYS A 212 -6.44 -2.06 4.94
N ILE A 213 -7.43 -2.22 4.07
CA ILE A 213 -7.83 -1.18 3.09
C ILE A 213 -9.34 -0.95 3.10
N TYR A 214 -10.15 -2.00 3.27
CA TYR A 214 -11.62 -1.95 3.09
C TYR A 214 -12.39 -1.61 4.39
N THR A 215 -11.76 -1.37 5.50
CA THR A 215 -12.46 -0.92 6.72
C THR A 215 -12.84 0.55 6.61
#